data_8863f100c978cd90a600b1331b9a59a3
#
_entry.id   8863f100c978cd90a600b1331b9a59a3
#
_cell.length_a   1.000
_cell.length_b   1.000
_cell.length_c   1.000
_cell.angle_alpha   90.00
_cell.angle_beta   90.00
_cell.angle_gamma   90.00
#
_symmetry.space_group_name_H-M   'P 1'
#
loop_
_entity.id
_entity.type
_entity.pdbx_description
1 polymer ?
#
loop_
_entity_poly.entity_id
_entity_poly.type
_entity_poly.pdbx_seq_one_letter_code
_entity_poly.pdbx_strand_id
1 'polypeptide(L)'
;MSNLTLFILGHEKEAIKNTCSLIKEKSYLKLVPVNLNDLDLSNYPENYNTKLLSENRFFLCDWNIETEYVGIISYSWPRKFRVDLNSIISNIFYQINEEKVLAPRIANKDWPENSEEEHHAGIEFYLKELSLFMNYGDRWRSYSLWCNTFFCHKNTYDLFLKDWRLMFGYLDKKYKMNFNFNCSKEFANEERKAAYLLERATMMYFAQSNFNIEQIFKTSFI
;
A
#
# COMPACT_ATOMS: atom_id res chain seq x y z
N MET A 1 -0.56 5.49 -26.30
CA MET A 1 -0.08 5.92 -24.99
C MET A 1 -0.34 4.78 -24.01
N SER A 2 0.54 4.58 -23.02
CA SER A 2 0.31 3.55 -21.99
C SER A 2 -0.80 4.03 -21.05
N ASN A 3 -1.80 3.19 -20.80
CA ASN A 3 -2.95 3.54 -19.97
C ASN A 3 -2.72 3.23 -18.48
N LEU A 4 -1.72 2.41 -18.16
CA LEU A 4 -1.39 1.99 -16.79
C LEU A 4 0.09 2.19 -16.50
N THR A 5 0.43 2.96 -15.49
CA THR A 5 1.77 2.96 -14.88
C THR A 5 1.78 1.97 -13.72
N LEU A 6 2.67 0.98 -13.77
CA LEU A 6 2.85 -0.02 -12.73
C LEU A 6 4.20 0.19 -12.05
N PHE A 7 4.16 0.60 -10.79
CA PHE A 7 5.32 0.70 -9.93
C PHE A 7 5.64 -0.64 -9.27
N ILE A 8 6.88 -1.09 -9.40
CA ILE A 8 7.38 -2.32 -8.78
C ILE A 8 8.38 -1.93 -7.69
N LEU A 9 7.93 -2.00 -6.44
CA LEU A 9 8.69 -1.55 -5.29
C LEU A 9 9.56 -2.66 -4.71
N GLY A 10 10.76 -2.30 -4.27
CA GLY A 10 11.65 -3.23 -3.57
C GLY A 10 12.87 -2.58 -2.96
N HIS A 11 13.65 -3.38 -2.23
CA HIS A 11 14.91 -2.96 -1.61
C HIS A 11 16.15 -3.52 -2.33
N GLU A 12 15.95 -4.47 -3.27
CA GLU A 12 17.00 -5.18 -3.97
C GLU A 12 16.85 -4.98 -5.48
N LYS A 13 17.79 -4.26 -6.11
CA LYS A 13 17.75 -3.90 -7.53
C LYS A 13 17.56 -5.12 -8.45
N GLU A 14 18.31 -6.19 -8.19
CA GLU A 14 18.24 -7.39 -9.02
C GLU A 14 16.88 -8.11 -8.89
N ALA A 15 16.33 -8.19 -7.69
CA ALA A 15 15.02 -8.79 -7.47
C ALA A 15 13.88 -7.99 -8.14
N ILE A 16 13.98 -6.66 -8.13
CA ILE A 16 13.04 -5.78 -8.85
C ILE A 16 13.16 -6.02 -10.35
N LYS A 17 14.38 -6.03 -10.90
CA LYS A 17 14.65 -6.28 -12.30
C LYS A 17 14.12 -7.65 -12.75
N ASN A 18 14.36 -8.70 -11.95
CA ASN A 18 13.83 -10.04 -12.20
C ASN A 18 12.30 -10.06 -12.24
N THR A 19 11.65 -9.32 -11.33
CA THR A 19 10.19 -9.20 -11.34
C THR A 19 9.69 -8.47 -12.59
N CYS A 20 10.36 -7.38 -12.99
CA CYS A 20 10.04 -6.68 -14.23
C CYS A 20 10.18 -7.58 -15.46
N SER A 21 11.22 -8.43 -15.52
CA SER A 21 11.46 -9.34 -16.66
C SER A 21 10.41 -10.44 -16.81
N LEU A 22 9.63 -10.75 -15.76
CA LEU A 22 8.49 -11.67 -15.83
C LEU A 22 7.28 -11.06 -16.54
N ILE A 23 7.23 -9.73 -16.66
CA ILE A 23 6.12 -9.01 -17.23
C ILE A 23 6.39 -8.75 -18.71
N LYS A 24 5.52 -9.28 -19.57
CA LYS A 24 5.62 -9.06 -21.02
C LYS A 24 5.27 -7.61 -21.35
N GLU A 25 6.03 -7.03 -22.26
CA GLU A 25 5.74 -5.71 -22.80
C GLU A 25 4.33 -5.66 -23.39
N LYS A 26 3.61 -4.59 -23.08
CA LYS A 26 2.28 -4.29 -23.61
C LYS A 26 2.18 -2.80 -23.89
N SER A 27 1.56 -2.42 -25.00
CA SER A 27 1.46 -1.02 -25.44
C SER A 27 0.74 -0.11 -24.43
N TYR A 28 -0.10 -0.68 -23.58
CA TYR A 28 -0.86 0.04 -22.55
C TYR A 28 -0.18 0.07 -21.18
N LEU A 29 1.02 -0.53 -21.03
CA LEU A 29 1.68 -0.70 -19.75
C LEU A 29 3.03 0.02 -19.72
N LYS A 30 3.21 0.93 -18.76
CA LYS A 30 4.49 1.55 -18.41
C LYS A 30 4.98 0.93 -17.11
N LEU A 31 6.07 0.17 -17.14
CA LEU A 31 6.70 -0.37 -15.93
C LEU A 31 7.69 0.64 -15.34
N VAL A 32 7.61 0.85 -14.04
CA VAL A 32 8.52 1.73 -13.30
C VAL A 32 9.13 0.95 -12.13
N PRO A 33 10.35 0.42 -12.28
CA PRO A 33 11.07 -0.21 -11.19
C PRO A 33 11.51 0.85 -10.17
N VAL A 34 11.21 0.62 -8.90
CA VAL A 34 11.54 1.54 -7.81
C VAL A 34 12.35 0.83 -6.75
N ASN A 35 13.64 1.16 -6.65
CA ASN A 35 14.44 0.77 -5.52
C ASN A 35 14.23 1.76 -4.37
N LEU A 36 13.62 1.31 -3.31
CA LEU A 36 13.31 2.13 -2.15
C LEU A 36 14.55 2.71 -1.45
N ASN A 37 15.72 2.10 -1.65
CA ASN A 37 16.98 2.60 -1.10
C ASN A 37 17.57 3.77 -1.91
N ASP A 38 17.09 4.02 -3.12
CA ASP A 38 17.56 5.08 -3.99
C ASP A 38 16.61 6.31 -3.95
N LEU A 39 15.56 6.30 -3.12
CA LEU A 39 14.63 7.42 -3.00
C LEU A 39 15.32 8.62 -2.35
N ASP A 40 15.12 9.82 -2.93
CA ASP A 40 15.54 11.07 -2.32
C ASP A 40 14.53 11.49 -1.24
N LEU A 41 14.92 11.30 0.02
CA LEU A 41 14.17 11.72 1.20
C LEU A 41 14.98 12.75 2.02
N SER A 42 15.83 13.56 1.37
CA SER A 42 16.67 14.56 2.03
C SER A 42 15.89 15.60 2.84
N ASN A 43 14.61 15.80 2.52
CA ASN A 43 13.69 16.67 3.27
C ASN A 43 13.12 16.05 4.55
N TYR A 44 13.45 14.78 4.83
CA TYR A 44 12.95 14.03 5.98
C TYR A 44 14.10 13.60 6.90
N PRO A 45 13.83 13.31 8.18
CA PRO A 45 14.83 12.77 9.09
C PRO A 45 15.52 11.51 8.52
N GLU A 46 16.83 11.38 8.71
CA GLU A 46 17.66 10.31 8.14
C GLU A 46 17.12 8.90 8.46
N ASN A 47 16.57 8.70 9.66
CA ASN A 47 15.97 7.42 10.06
C ASN A 47 14.72 7.04 9.24
N TYR A 48 14.11 7.96 8.48
CA TYR A 48 12.98 7.65 7.59
C TYR A 48 13.42 6.92 6.32
N ASN A 49 14.70 6.98 5.97
CA ASN A 49 15.30 6.18 4.89
C ASN A 49 15.50 4.69 5.25
N THR A 50 15.08 4.25 6.44
CA THR A 50 15.31 2.92 6.97
C THR A 50 14.09 2.01 6.88
N LYS A 51 14.16 0.85 7.52
CA LYS A 51 13.05 -0.09 7.71
C LYS A 51 11.85 0.53 8.44
N LEU A 52 12.04 1.66 9.13
CA LEU A 52 10.98 2.34 9.88
C LEU A 52 9.72 2.58 9.02
N LEU A 53 9.89 3.13 7.83
CA LEU A 53 8.78 3.41 6.91
C LEU A 53 8.57 2.32 5.85
N SER A 54 9.57 1.46 5.60
CA SER A 54 9.50 0.38 4.60
C SER A 54 9.01 0.88 3.22
N GLU A 55 8.02 0.21 2.63
CA GLU A 55 7.43 0.54 1.33
C GLU A 55 6.65 1.87 1.35
N ASN A 56 6.25 2.36 2.52
CA ASN A 56 5.54 3.63 2.66
C ASN A 56 6.38 4.85 2.24
N ARG A 57 7.70 4.72 2.18
CA ARG A 57 8.61 5.77 1.65
C ARG A 57 8.24 6.19 0.23
N PHE A 58 7.70 5.29 -0.55
CA PHE A 58 7.23 5.55 -1.90
C PHE A 58 6.23 6.72 -1.96
N PHE A 59 5.33 6.82 -0.98
CA PHE A 59 4.31 7.86 -0.93
C PHE A 59 4.82 9.24 -0.49
N LEU A 60 6.07 9.32 -0.01
CA LEU A 60 6.72 10.59 0.31
C LEU A 60 7.31 11.28 -0.92
N CYS A 61 7.52 10.55 -2.01
CA CYS A 61 8.08 11.06 -3.24
C CYS A 61 6.99 11.53 -4.21
N ASP A 62 7.32 12.51 -5.05
CA ASP A 62 6.46 12.94 -6.16
C ASP A 62 6.78 12.13 -7.41
N TRP A 63 5.75 11.61 -8.06
CA TRP A 63 5.87 10.79 -9.25
C TRP A 63 5.18 11.46 -10.43
N ASN A 64 5.90 11.64 -11.54
CA ASN A 64 5.28 12.09 -12.78
C ASN A 64 4.52 10.92 -13.44
N ILE A 65 3.20 10.89 -13.26
CA ILE A 65 2.30 9.88 -13.79
C ILE A 65 1.50 10.47 -14.94
N GLU A 66 1.79 10.01 -16.16
CA GLU A 66 1.15 10.48 -17.39
C GLU A 66 0.04 9.56 -17.89
N THR A 67 -0.13 8.40 -17.24
CA THR A 67 -1.14 7.41 -17.58
C THR A 67 -2.43 7.63 -16.80
N GLU A 68 -3.50 7.09 -17.32
CA GLU A 68 -4.84 7.17 -16.73
C GLU A 68 -4.97 6.37 -15.43
N TYR A 69 -4.27 5.23 -15.36
CA TYR A 69 -4.30 4.33 -14.20
C TYR A 69 -2.93 4.14 -13.57
N VAL A 70 -2.95 3.85 -12.26
CA VAL A 70 -1.77 3.62 -11.43
C VAL A 70 -1.91 2.29 -10.73
N GLY A 71 -0.85 1.51 -10.75
CA GLY A 71 -0.73 0.28 -9.97
C GLY A 71 0.55 0.28 -9.14
N ILE A 72 0.47 -0.29 -7.95
CA ILE A 72 1.60 -0.44 -7.04
C ILE A 72 1.67 -1.89 -6.58
N ILE A 73 2.82 -2.54 -6.80
CA ILE A 73 3.08 -3.89 -6.30
C ILE A 73 4.47 -3.98 -5.67
N SER A 74 4.62 -4.88 -4.71
CA SER A 74 5.94 -5.27 -4.21
C SER A 74 6.61 -6.29 -5.16
N TYR A 75 7.93 -6.21 -5.32
CA TYR A 75 8.71 -7.19 -6.09
C TYR A 75 8.52 -8.63 -5.59
N SER A 76 8.16 -8.81 -4.33
CA SER A 76 7.93 -10.12 -3.74
C SER A 76 6.56 -10.73 -4.07
N TRP A 77 5.70 -9.98 -4.73
CA TRP A 77 4.30 -10.32 -4.97
C TRP A 77 4.09 -11.64 -5.74
N PRO A 78 4.83 -11.92 -6.85
CA PRO A 78 4.69 -13.18 -7.57
C PRO A 78 4.95 -14.41 -6.68
N ARG A 79 5.94 -14.30 -5.80
CA ARG A 79 6.30 -15.37 -4.87
C ARG A 79 5.27 -15.53 -3.75
N LYS A 80 4.81 -14.41 -3.18
CA LYS A 80 3.84 -14.43 -2.06
C LYS A 80 2.49 -14.99 -2.48
N PHE A 81 2.04 -14.67 -3.68
CA PHE A 81 0.70 -15.05 -4.15
C PHE A 81 0.70 -16.20 -5.16
N ARG A 82 1.87 -16.69 -5.58
CA ARG A 82 2.04 -17.78 -6.58
C ARG A 82 1.23 -17.54 -7.85
N VAL A 83 1.29 -16.33 -8.38
CA VAL A 83 0.44 -15.88 -9.48
C VAL A 83 1.24 -15.51 -10.72
N ASP A 84 0.64 -15.72 -11.88
CA ASP A 84 1.16 -15.19 -13.13
C ASP A 84 0.84 -13.70 -13.27
N LEU A 85 1.86 -12.86 -13.19
CA LEU A 85 1.73 -11.41 -13.27
C LEU A 85 1.09 -10.95 -14.59
N ASN A 86 1.36 -11.63 -15.71
CA ASN A 86 0.82 -11.22 -17.00
C ASN A 86 -0.70 -11.40 -17.07
N SER A 87 -1.20 -12.52 -16.57
CA SER A 87 -2.63 -12.78 -16.48
C SER A 87 -3.32 -11.76 -15.58
N ILE A 88 -2.70 -11.46 -14.44
CA ILE A 88 -3.23 -10.50 -13.49
C ILE A 88 -3.28 -9.09 -14.07
N ILE A 89 -2.17 -8.60 -14.62
CA ILE A 89 -2.11 -7.26 -15.23
C ILE A 89 -3.13 -7.13 -16.35
N SER A 90 -3.33 -8.19 -17.14
CA SER A 90 -4.37 -8.20 -18.17
C SER A 90 -5.76 -8.10 -17.55
N ASN A 91 -6.05 -8.89 -16.52
CA ASN A 91 -7.34 -8.85 -15.82
C ASN A 91 -7.61 -7.49 -15.18
N ILE A 92 -6.59 -6.91 -14.53
CA ILE A 92 -6.68 -5.56 -13.97
C ILE A 92 -7.05 -4.56 -15.04
N PHE A 93 -6.35 -4.57 -16.16
CA PHE A 93 -6.59 -3.64 -17.26
C PHE A 93 -8.03 -3.72 -17.81
N TYR A 94 -8.63 -4.91 -17.85
CA TYR A 94 -10.03 -5.10 -18.28
C TYR A 94 -11.05 -4.72 -17.20
N GLN A 95 -10.70 -4.75 -15.93
CA GLN A 95 -11.63 -4.53 -14.81
C GLN A 95 -11.56 -3.11 -14.24
N ILE A 96 -10.41 -2.44 -14.39
CA ILE A 96 -10.18 -1.12 -13.81
C ILE A 96 -11.02 -0.06 -14.51
N ASN A 97 -11.63 0.81 -13.74
CA ASN A 97 -12.31 2.02 -14.20
C ASN A 97 -12.20 3.13 -13.13
N GLU A 98 -12.76 4.30 -13.39
CA GLU A 98 -12.64 5.46 -12.50
C GLU A 98 -13.21 5.26 -11.10
N GLU A 99 -14.20 4.37 -10.95
CA GLU A 99 -14.91 4.13 -9.68
C GLU A 99 -14.32 2.99 -8.87
N LYS A 100 -13.39 2.21 -9.46
CA LYS A 100 -12.85 0.99 -8.85
C LYS A 100 -11.46 1.17 -8.29
N VAL A 101 -11.26 0.56 -7.13
CA VAL A 101 -9.94 0.25 -6.59
C VAL A 101 -9.79 -1.26 -6.57
N LEU A 102 -8.81 -1.76 -7.32
CA LEU A 102 -8.53 -3.19 -7.38
C LEU A 102 -7.39 -3.52 -6.43
N ALA A 103 -7.59 -4.52 -5.59
CA ALA A 103 -6.59 -4.95 -4.62
C ALA A 103 -6.41 -6.48 -4.67
N PRO A 104 -5.20 -7.00 -4.38
CA PRO A 104 -4.94 -8.44 -4.44
C PRO A 104 -5.78 -9.21 -3.42
N ARG A 105 -5.98 -8.62 -2.27
CA ARG A 105 -6.81 -9.18 -1.21
C ARG A 105 -7.53 -8.07 -0.47
N ILE A 106 -8.80 -8.32 -0.22
CA ILE A 106 -9.63 -7.58 0.72
C ILE A 106 -9.87 -8.54 1.88
N ALA A 107 -9.50 -8.16 3.11
CA ALA A 107 -9.92 -8.92 4.27
C ALA A 107 -11.43 -8.74 4.39
N ASN A 108 -12.15 -9.84 4.24
CA ASN A 108 -13.58 -9.89 4.47
C ASN A 108 -13.88 -9.78 5.97
N LYS A 109 -15.16 -9.64 6.29
CA LYS A 109 -15.74 -9.72 7.65
C LYS A 109 -15.30 -10.95 8.46
N ASP A 110 -14.71 -11.96 7.80
CA ASP A 110 -14.18 -13.18 8.42
C ASP A 110 -12.76 -13.02 8.99
N TRP A 111 -12.11 -11.86 8.78
CA TRP A 111 -10.94 -11.53 9.57
C TRP A 111 -11.45 -11.22 10.97
N PRO A 112 -11.06 -11.98 12.01
CA PRO A 112 -11.57 -11.78 13.35
C PRO A 112 -11.41 -10.32 13.73
N GLU A 113 -12.43 -9.71 14.34
CA GLU A 113 -12.42 -8.31 14.78
C GLU A 113 -11.21 -7.97 15.65
N ASN A 114 -10.57 -9.00 16.21
CA ASN A 114 -9.42 -8.93 17.11
C ASN A 114 -8.07 -9.18 16.43
N SER A 115 -8.01 -9.53 15.14
CA SER A 115 -6.73 -9.96 14.53
C SER A 115 -5.68 -8.86 14.47
N GLU A 116 -6.07 -7.60 14.30
CA GLU A 116 -5.12 -6.49 14.36
C GLU A 116 -4.58 -6.32 15.78
N GLU A 117 -5.43 -6.46 16.79
CA GLU A 117 -5.05 -6.40 18.20
C GLU A 117 -4.23 -7.63 18.62
N GLU A 118 -4.46 -8.81 18.02
CA GLU A 118 -3.65 -10.00 18.22
C GLU A 118 -2.24 -9.85 17.64
N HIS A 119 -2.11 -9.22 16.45
CA HIS A 119 -0.82 -9.05 15.78
C HIS A 119 -0.10 -7.77 16.20
N HIS A 120 -0.83 -6.72 16.55
CA HIS A 120 -0.31 -5.39 16.85
C HIS A 120 -1.06 -4.76 18.03
N ALA A 121 -1.00 -5.40 19.20
CA ALA A 121 -1.75 -4.97 20.39
C ALA A 121 -1.50 -3.51 20.77
N GLY A 122 -2.56 -2.69 20.75
CA GLY A 122 -2.53 -1.25 20.99
C GLY A 122 -2.46 -0.39 19.71
N ILE A 123 -2.39 -0.97 18.51
CA ILE A 123 -2.40 -0.20 17.25
C ILE A 123 -3.73 0.54 17.05
N GLU A 124 -4.83 -0.02 17.52
CA GLU A 124 -6.17 0.58 17.38
C GLU A 124 -6.27 1.96 18.02
N PHE A 125 -5.52 2.23 19.08
CA PHE A 125 -5.46 3.56 19.69
C PHE A 125 -5.05 4.63 18.65
N TYR A 126 -3.98 4.37 17.90
CA TYR A 126 -3.47 5.29 16.90
C TYR A 126 -4.39 5.40 15.67
N LEU A 127 -4.98 4.30 15.26
CA LEU A 127 -5.95 4.28 14.15
C LEU A 127 -7.20 5.08 14.49
N LYS A 128 -7.71 4.97 15.72
CA LYS A 128 -8.84 5.75 16.19
C LYS A 128 -8.54 7.25 16.22
N GLU A 129 -7.35 7.64 16.72
CA GLU A 129 -6.92 9.04 16.70
C GLU A 129 -6.80 9.58 15.27
N LEU A 130 -6.23 8.77 14.37
CA LEU A 130 -6.07 9.13 12.96
C LEU A 130 -7.44 9.29 12.29
N SER A 131 -8.38 8.39 12.58
CA SER A 131 -9.76 8.48 12.11
C SER A 131 -10.47 9.76 12.58
N LEU A 132 -10.27 10.13 13.83
CA LEU A 132 -10.80 11.39 14.37
C LEU A 132 -10.17 12.62 13.72
N PHE A 133 -8.84 12.61 13.50
CA PHE A 133 -8.13 13.69 12.84
C PHE A 133 -8.61 13.91 11.41
N MET A 134 -8.84 12.84 10.66
CA MET A 134 -9.32 12.86 9.28
C MET A 134 -10.84 13.03 9.15
N ASN A 135 -11.56 13.02 10.26
CA ASN A 135 -13.03 12.96 10.28
C ASN A 135 -13.60 11.75 9.53
N TYR A 136 -12.92 10.61 9.63
CA TYR A 136 -13.37 9.34 9.09
C TYR A 136 -14.27 8.61 10.08
N GLY A 137 -15.24 7.84 9.56
CA GLY A 137 -16.07 6.97 10.39
C GLY A 137 -15.37 5.65 10.74
N ASP A 138 -16.10 4.73 11.37
CA ASP A 138 -15.56 3.43 11.80
C ASP A 138 -15.49 2.35 10.71
N ARG A 139 -15.81 2.70 9.44
CA ARG A 139 -15.82 1.75 8.31
C ARG A 139 -14.46 1.10 8.03
N TRP A 140 -13.36 1.76 8.39
CA TRP A 140 -12.01 1.23 8.21
C TRP A 140 -11.78 -0.13 8.87
N ARG A 141 -12.60 -0.50 9.85
CA ARG A 141 -12.56 -1.82 10.51
C ARG A 141 -13.04 -2.96 9.62
N SER A 142 -13.71 -2.66 8.53
CA SER A 142 -14.37 -3.65 7.67
C SER A 142 -13.55 -4.10 6.47
N TYR A 143 -12.42 -3.45 6.17
CA TYR A 143 -11.64 -3.70 4.95
C TYR A 143 -10.14 -3.71 5.23
N SER A 144 -9.41 -4.57 4.55
CA SER A 144 -7.95 -4.62 4.60
C SER A 144 -7.36 -4.68 3.19
N LEU A 145 -6.58 -3.68 2.81
CA LEU A 145 -5.71 -3.73 1.65
C LEU A 145 -4.34 -4.23 2.11
N TRP A 146 -3.88 -5.36 1.56
CA TRP A 146 -2.60 -5.93 1.97
C TRP A 146 -1.41 -5.24 1.33
N CYS A 147 -0.43 -4.87 2.16
CA CYS A 147 0.92 -4.45 1.76
C CYS A 147 0.95 -3.27 0.77
N ASN A 148 0.09 -2.26 0.94
CA ASN A 148 0.04 -1.08 0.06
C ASN A 148 -0.08 -1.41 -1.44
N THR A 149 -0.62 -2.58 -1.78
CA THR A 149 -0.78 -3.01 -3.17
C THR A 149 -2.20 -2.74 -3.64
N PHE A 150 -2.32 -1.87 -4.62
CA PHE A 150 -3.62 -1.52 -5.22
C PHE A 150 -3.43 -0.96 -6.63
N PHE A 151 -4.54 -0.89 -7.35
CA PHE A 151 -4.64 -0.31 -8.69
C PHE A 151 -5.87 0.59 -8.72
N CYS A 152 -5.72 1.81 -9.22
CA CYS A 152 -6.82 2.76 -9.28
C CYS A 152 -6.62 3.77 -10.41
N HIS A 153 -7.65 4.58 -10.67
CA HIS A 153 -7.54 5.73 -11.55
C HIS A 153 -6.58 6.77 -10.95
N LYS A 154 -5.86 7.51 -11.80
CA LYS A 154 -4.88 8.52 -11.39
C LYS A 154 -5.46 9.57 -10.43
N ASN A 155 -6.66 10.09 -10.72
CA ASN A 155 -7.29 11.08 -9.85
C ASN A 155 -7.54 10.52 -8.44
N THR A 156 -7.94 9.24 -8.34
CA THR A 156 -8.09 8.52 -7.06
C THR A 156 -6.75 8.41 -6.33
N TYR A 157 -5.69 8.10 -7.08
CA TYR A 157 -4.34 8.05 -6.52
C TYR A 157 -3.87 9.41 -5.99
N ASP A 158 -4.10 10.48 -6.74
CA ASP A 158 -3.69 11.84 -6.33
C ASP A 158 -4.43 12.29 -5.06
N LEU A 159 -5.73 12.00 -4.96
CA LEU A 159 -6.53 12.27 -3.75
C LEU A 159 -6.05 11.42 -2.56
N PHE A 160 -5.83 10.13 -2.79
CA PHE A 160 -5.25 9.24 -1.79
C PHE A 160 -3.91 9.77 -1.28
N LEU A 161 -3.00 10.14 -2.18
CA LEU A 161 -1.66 10.59 -1.80
C LEU A 161 -1.71 11.86 -0.97
N LYS A 162 -2.60 12.79 -1.31
CA LYS A 162 -2.82 14.01 -0.52
C LYS A 162 -3.26 13.69 0.91
N ASP A 163 -4.28 12.88 1.07
CA ASP A 163 -4.81 12.53 2.40
C ASP A 163 -3.85 11.64 3.18
N TRP A 164 -3.16 10.71 2.50
CA TRP A 164 -2.13 9.89 3.12
C TRP A 164 -0.99 10.74 3.69
N ARG A 165 -0.55 11.78 2.96
CA ARG A 165 0.48 12.72 3.44
C ARG A 165 0.00 13.58 4.60
N LEU A 166 -1.29 13.92 4.67
CA LEU A 166 -1.86 14.58 5.85
C LEU A 166 -1.83 13.65 7.08
N MET A 167 -2.21 12.39 6.91
CA MET A 167 -2.13 11.37 7.96
C MET A 167 -0.69 11.16 8.43
N PHE A 168 0.25 11.03 7.49
CA PHE A 168 1.66 10.92 7.79
C PHE A 168 2.16 12.14 8.60
N GLY A 169 1.87 13.35 8.13
CA GLY A 169 2.29 14.59 8.80
C GLY A 169 1.73 14.73 10.21
N TYR A 170 0.46 14.30 10.44
CA TYR A 170 -0.12 14.25 11.78
C TYR A 170 0.64 13.30 12.71
N LEU A 171 0.88 12.07 12.24
CA LEU A 171 1.58 11.05 13.01
C LEU A 171 3.02 11.44 13.30
N ASP A 172 3.70 12.02 12.31
CA ASP A 172 5.07 12.53 12.49
C ASP A 172 5.13 13.67 13.50
N LYS A 173 4.27 14.67 13.35
CA LYS A 173 4.25 15.82 14.26
C LYS A 173 3.99 15.40 15.70
N LYS A 174 3.05 14.46 15.92
CA LYS A 174 2.60 14.06 17.25
C LYS A 174 3.49 13.02 17.89
N TYR A 175 3.94 12.04 17.14
CA TYR A 175 4.63 10.85 17.65
C TYR A 175 6.08 10.69 17.18
N LYS A 176 6.54 11.52 16.21
CA LYS A 176 7.88 11.37 15.60
C LYS A 176 8.11 9.97 15.04
N MET A 177 7.05 9.35 14.52
CA MET A 177 7.02 7.96 14.06
C MET A 177 7.44 6.91 15.10
N ASN A 178 7.39 7.28 16.40
CA ASN A 178 7.68 6.41 17.51
C ASN A 178 6.36 5.99 18.19
N PHE A 179 5.97 4.73 18.02
CA PHE A 179 4.72 4.19 18.49
C PHE A 179 4.91 3.14 19.58
N ASN A 180 4.06 3.22 20.61
CA ASN A 180 4.08 2.29 21.71
C ASN A 180 2.92 1.30 21.59
N PHE A 181 3.05 0.30 20.69
CA PHE A 181 2.19 -0.87 20.62
C PHE A 181 3.04 -2.12 20.47
N ASN A 182 2.51 -3.29 20.80
CA ASN A 182 3.25 -4.53 20.77
C ASN A 182 3.00 -5.27 19.46
N CYS A 183 4.06 -5.77 18.82
CA CYS A 183 3.92 -6.69 17.71
C CYS A 183 3.96 -8.13 18.22
N SER A 184 3.15 -9.02 17.65
CA SER A 184 3.24 -10.45 17.95
C SER A 184 4.62 -11.01 17.57
N LYS A 185 5.00 -12.15 18.14
CA LYS A 185 6.32 -12.77 17.88
C LYS A 185 6.60 -13.03 16.40
N GLU A 186 5.57 -13.29 15.62
CA GLU A 186 5.67 -13.53 14.17
C GLU A 186 5.98 -12.24 13.39
N PHE A 187 5.57 -11.09 13.94
CA PHE A 187 5.76 -9.76 13.36
C PHE A 187 6.68 -8.88 14.22
N ALA A 188 7.41 -9.49 15.17
CA ALA A 188 8.24 -8.80 16.16
C ALA A 188 9.43 -8.06 15.53
N ASN A 189 9.13 -7.03 14.74
CA ASN A 189 10.12 -6.07 14.30
C ASN A 189 9.71 -4.68 14.78
N GLU A 190 10.17 -4.33 15.97
CA GLU A 190 9.95 -3.05 16.65
C GLU A 190 10.28 -1.86 15.73
N GLU A 191 11.30 -2.02 14.86
CA GLU A 191 11.72 -1.00 13.90
C GLU A 191 10.68 -0.74 12.80
N ARG A 192 9.67 -1.61 12.64
CA ARG A 192 8.65 -1.50 11.57
C ARG A 192 7.28 -1.03 12.05
N LYS A 193 7.12 -0.64 13.32
CA LYS A 193 5.83 -0.19 13.86
C LYS A 193 5.19 0.92 13.03
N ALA A 194 5.98 1.93 12.65
CA ALA A 194 5.48 3.00 11.79
C ALA A 194 5.00 2.47 10.42
N ALA A 195 5.73 1.54 9.81
CA ALA A 195 5.33 0.95 8.53
C ALA A 195 3.98 0.22 8.65
N TYR A 196 3.77 -0.56 9.70
CA TYR A 196 2.50 -1.25 9.93
C TYR A 196 1.32 -0.29 10.12
N LEU A 197 1.52 0.79 10.91
CA LEU A 197 0.49 1.80 11.11
C LEU A 197 0.15 2.53 9.81
N LEU A 198 1.15 2.88 9.00
CA LEU A 198 0.96 3.57 7.72
C LEU A 198 0.29 2.68 6.66
N GLU A 199 0.56 1.37 6.65
CA GLU A 199 -0.22 0.43 5.84
C GLU A 199 -1.71 0.47 6.21
N ARG A 200 -2.05 0.56 7.51
CA ARG A 200 -3.43 0.68 7.99
C ARG A 200 -4.03 2.05 7.65
N ALA A 201 -3.22 3.11 7.62
CA ALA A 201 -3.68 4.41 7.14
C ALA A 201 -4.12 4.36 5.65
N THR A 202 -3.39 3.61 4.81
CA THR A 202 -3.80 3.34 3.41
C THR A 202 -5.16 2.64 3.36
N MET A 203 -5.34 1.59 4.18
CA MET A 203 -6.61 0.87 4.29
C MET A 203 -7.75 1.79 4.72
N MET A 204 -7.50 2.60 5.75
CA MET A 204 -8.47 3.53 6.32
C MET A 204 -8.98 4.50 5.26
N TYR A 205 -8.09 5.06 4.43
CA TYR A 205 -8.49 5.95 3.35
C TYR A 205 -9.47 5.27 2.39
N PHE A 206 -9.11 4.11 1.86
CA PHE A 206 -9.94 3.43 0.87
C PHE A 206 -11.26 2.92 1.46
N ALA A 207 -11.28 2.53 2.73
CA ALA A 207 -12.50 2.09 3.42
C ALA A 207 -13.53 3.24 3.63
N GLN A 208 -13.08 4.49 3.72
CA GLN A 208 -13.95 5.66 3.88
C GLN A 208 -14.42 6.25 2.56
N SER A 209 -13.70 5.97 1.48
CA SER A 209 -14.07 6.44 0.14
C SER A 209 -15.29 5.67 -0.38
N ASN A 210 -16.07 6.31 -1.26
CA ASN A 210 -17.19 5.66 -1.94
C ASN A 210 -16.73 4.75 -3.11
N PHE A 211 -15.44 4.42 -3.18
CA PHE A 211 -14.91 3.57 -4.23
C PHE A 211 -15.37 2.13 -4.05
N ASN A 212 -15.68 1.48 -5.16
CA ASN A 212 -15.90 0.04 -5.19
C ASN A 212 -14.54 -0.66 -5.11
N ILE A 213 -14.22 -1.22 -3.93
CA ILE A 213 -13.00 -2.00 -3.73
C ILE A 213 -13.27 -3.44 -4.13
N GLU A 214 -12.63 -3.88 -5.20
CA GLU A 214 -12.78 -5.24 -5.71
C GLU A 214 -11.50 -6.05 -5.51
N GLN A 215 -11.67 -7.30 -5.09
CA GLN A 215 -10.55 -8.23 -4.96
C GLN A 215 -10.20 -8.84 -6.31
N ILE A 216 -8.91 -8.74 -6.70
CA ILE A 216 -8.42 -9.24 -7.98
C ILE A 216 -8.42 -10.78 -8.04
N PHE A 217 -8.20 -11.45 -6.91
CA PHE A 217 -8.24 -12.90 -6.83
C PHE A 217 -9.05 -13.40 -5.65
N LYS A 218 -9.74 -14.52 -5.89
CA LYS A 218 -10.17 -15.38 -4.78
C LYS A 218 -8.98 -16.25 -4.40
N THR A 219 -8.09 -15.76 -3.54
CA THR A 219 -7.05 -16.60 -2.96
C THR A 219 -7.67 -17.42 -1.84
N SER A 220 -7.90 -18.69 -2.10
CA SER A 220 -7.91 -19.68 -1.02
C SER A 220 -6.46 -19.79 -0.54
N PHE A 221 -6.17 -19.31 0.65
CA PHE A 221 -4.94 -19.69 1.34
C PHE A 221 -5.11 -21.16 1.74
N ILE A 222 -4.22 -21.99 1.21
CA ILE A 222 -3.94 -23.32 1.74
C ILE A 222 -2.94 -23.16 2.87
#